data_f59decbdb0b2757f5df78ee51af9d85f
#
_entry.id   f59decbdb0b2757f5df78ee51af9d85f
#
_cell.length_a   1.000
_cell.length_b   1.000
_cell.length_c   1.000
_cell.angle_alpha   90.00
_cell.angle_beta   90.00
_cell.angle_gamma   90.00
#
_symmetry.space_group_name_H-M   'P 1'
#
loop_
_entity.id
_entity.type
_entity.pdbx_description
1 polymer ?
#
loop_
_entity_poly.entity_id
_entity_poly.type
_entity_poly.pdbx_seq_one_letter_code
_entity_poly.pdbx_strand_id
1 'polypeptide(L)'
;MAKRAAAAKTDKPNILIIWGDDIGWFNVSAYNHGIMGYRTPNIDRVAKEGCMFTDWYGQQSCTAGRAAFITGQSPIRTGLTKVGLPGADLGLRPEDPTIADVLKPLGYVTGQFGKNHLGDRDEFLPTAHGFDEFFGNLYHLNAEQEPECPDYPKDPEFKKKYGPRGVLHTWAKPDGTQKIENTGPLTTKRMETVDQEFLDAGLKFIEKAANDGKPFFVWWNSTRMHIWTHLKKQSQGKTGLGVYPDGMVEHDGHVGKLLDKLDQLGIADNTIVMYSTDNGAEVMSWPDGGTTPFRGEKDTNFEGGWRVPCAIRWPGMIKPGTVSNELFSHTDMLPTLAAAAGDPDIVEKLKKGTRLGNKTFKVHIDGYNLLPFLKGEVKENPRKGFLYWSDDGDLMALRVNNWKCTFMEQRAHGLGVWEEPLVTKRLPDIYNLRSDPFERASEDATMFYGKWKADRAFLLVPAQAIVGEFLKTFKDFPPRQRPATFSIDQALEKARQTHEAMATSGGAGVK
;
A
#
# COMPACT_ATOMS: atom_id res chain seq x y z
N MET A 1 -12.37 -32.16 27.67
CA MET A 1 -11.69 -31.10 26.91
C MET A 1 -10.27 -31.55 26.62
N ALA A 2 -9.95 -31.95 25.40
CA ALA A 2 -8.59 -32.34 25.04
C ALA A 2 -7.71 -31.07 25.05
N LYS A 3 -6.61 -31.07 25.82
CA LYS A 3 -5.58 -30.05 25.73
C LYS A 3 -5.03 -30.08 24.29
N ARG A 4 -5.40 -29.09 23.47
CA ARG A 4 -4.74 -28.85 22.18
C ARG A 4 -3.25 -28.63 22.49
N ALA A 5 -2.36 -29.36 21.82
CA ALA A 5 -0.93 -29.12 21.91
C ALA A 5 -0.66 -27.67 21.47
N ALA A 6 0.12 -26.94 22.26
CA ALA A 6 0.58 -25.61 21.87
C ALA A 6 1.33 -25.74 20.53
N ALA A 7 1.07 -24.81 19.61
CA ALA A 7 1.79 -24.76 18.32
C ALA A 7 3.30 -24.69 18.59
N ALA A 8 4.09 -25.33 17.75
CA ALA A 8 5.55 -25.31 17.89
C ALA A 8 6.04 -23.86 17.76
N LYS A 9 6.78 -23.37 18.77
CA LYS A 9 7.41 -22.03 18.71
C LYS A 9 8.49 -22.05 17.62
N THR A 10 8.37 -21.19 16.65
CA THR A 10 9.44 -20.90 15.69
C THR A 10 10.40 -19.87 16.29
N ASP A 11 11.71 -19.97 15.97
CA ASP A 11 12.72 -18.99 16.40
C ASP A 11 12.52 -17.62 15.70
N LYS A 12 11.75 -17.61 14.60
CA LYS A 12 11.44 -16.42 13.81
C LYS A 12 10.01 -15.96 14.08
N PRO A 13 9.74 -14.63 14.10
CA PRO A 13 8.38 -14.13 14.30
C PRO A 13 7.48 -14.48 13.11
N ASN A 14 6.22 -14.75 13.39
CA ASN A 14 5.19 -14.67 12.36
C ASN A 14 4.92 -13.22 11.99
N ILE A 15 4.43 -12.99 10.79
CA ILE A 15 4.15 -11.66 10.27
C ILE A 15 2.73 -11.64 9.72
N LEU A 16 1.86 -10.83 10.32
CA LEU A 16 0.49 -10.57 9.89
C LEU A 16 0.32 -9.10 9.57
N ILE A 17 0.13 -8.79 8.31
CA ILE A 17 -0.18 -7.43 7.83
C ILE A 17 -1.66 -7.38 7.49
N ILE A 18 -2.35 -6.43 8.06
CA ILE A 18 -3.80 -6.23 7.92
C ILE A 18 -4.03 -4.85 7.30
N TRP A 19 -4.63 -4.81 6.12
CA TRP A 19 -4.91 -3.58 5.42
C TRP A 19 -6.40 -3.40 5.13
N GLY A 20 -6.86 -2.16 5.25
CA GLY A 20 -8.05 -1.69 4.57
C GLY A 20 -7.70 -1.08 3.20
N ASP A 21 -8.67 -0.47 2.57
CA ASP A 21 -8.59 0.17 1.26
C ASP A 21 -9.23 1.56 1.38
N ASP A 22 -8.48 2.64 1.10
CA ASP A 22 -8.92 4.03 1.21
C ASP A 22 -9.39 4.47 2.61
N ILE A 23 -8.89 3.86 3.67
CA ILE A 23 -9.28 4.21 5.03
C ILE A 23 -8.55 5.47 5.48
N GLY A 24 -9.33 6.52 5.77
CA GLY A 24 -8.79 7.78 6.27
C GLY A 24 -8.23 7.67 7.69
N TRP A 25 -7.31 8.58 8.00
CA TRP A 25 -6.66 8.65 9.30
C TRP A 25 -7.67 8.79 10.46
N PHE A 26 -8.75 9.57 10.29
CA PHE A 26 -9.83 9.73 11.27
C PHE A 26 -10.86 8.60 11.25
N ASN A 27 -10.80 7.65 10.33
CA ASN A 27 -11.72 6.52 10.33
C ASN A 27 -11.32 5.41 11.32
N VAL A 28 -10.15 5.54 11.96
CA VAL A 28 -9.68 4.63 13.02
C VAL A 28 -9.78 5.32 14.39
N SER A 29 -10.53 4.71 15.33
CA SER A 29 -10.85 5.38 16.60
C SER A 29 -9.67 5.59 17.54
N ALA A 30 -8.55 4.90 17.36
CA ALA A 30 -7.30 5.19 18.07
C ALA A 30 -6.81 6.62 17.79
N TYR A 31 -7.06 7.17 16.59
CA TYR A 31 -6.65 8.52 16.20
C TYR A 31 -7.71 9.60 16.49
N ASN A 32 -8.98 9.24 16.47
CA ASN A 32 -10.08 10.20 16.61
C ASN A 32 -10.77 10.19 17.98
N HIS A 33 -10.44 9.21 18.84
CA HIS A 33 -11.03 9.01 20.18
C HIS A 33 -12.56 8.91 20.18
N GLY A 34 -13.21 8.62 19.03
CA GLY A 34 -14.66 8.46 18.89
C GLY A 34 -15.38 9.69 18.36
N ILE A 35 -14.69 10.74 17.92
CA ILE A 35 -15.32 11.94 17.31
C ILE A 35 -16.16 11.57 16.07
N MET A 36 -15.83 10.48 15.37
CA MET A 36 -16.55 10.00 14.21
C MET A 36 -17.87 9.26 14.55
N GLY A 37 -18.24 9.16 15.84
CA GLY A 37 -19.51 8.55 16.28
C GLY A 37 -19.51 7.01 16.32
N TYR A 38 -18.44 6.34 15.89
CA TYR A 38 -18.26 4.89 15.99
C TYR A 38 -16.87 4.54 16.52
N ARG A 39 -16.61 3.27 16.76
CA ARG A 39 -15.36 2.76 17.31
C ARG A 39 -14.83 1.58 16.53
N THR A 40 -13.49 1.45 16.51
CA THR A 40 -12.74 0.35 15.91
C THR A 40 -11.87 -0.34 16.97
N PRO A 41 -12.49 -1.00 17.98
CA PRO A 41 -11.79 -1.47 19.18
C PRO A 41 -10.71 -2.51 18.90
N ASN A 42 -10.84 -3.31 17.85
CA ASN A 42 -9.87 -4.33 17.49
C ASN A 42 -8.64 -3.73 16.78
N ILE A 43 -8.84 -2.72 15.92
CA ILE A 43 -7.74 -1.94 15.33
C ILE A 43 -7.05 -1.14 16.45
N ASP A 44 -7.82 -0.50 17.33
CA ASP A 44 -7.30 0.23 18.50
C ASP A 44 -6.47 -0.68 19.43
N ARG A 45 -6.83 -1.98 19.51
CA ARG A 45 -6.06 -2.98 20.26
C ARG A 45 -4.64 -3.11 19.72
N VAL A 46 -4.43 -3.14 18.39
CA VAL A 46 -3.09 -3.19 17.78
C VAL A 46 -2.27 -1.96 18.20
N ALA A 47 -2.87 -0.76 18.17
CA ALA A 47 -2.23 0.47 18.59
C ALA A 47 -1.90 0.48 20.10
N LYS A 48 -2.83 0.03 20.93
CA LYS A 48 -2.68 0.01 22.39
C LYS A 48 -1.66 -1.02 22.87
N GLU A 49 -1.62 -2.19 22.25
CA GLU A 49 -0.69 -3.27 22.58
C GLU A 49 0.66 -3.13 21.85
N GLY A 50 0.82 -2.12 21.00
CA GLY A 50 2.02 -1.83 20.22
C GLY A 50 2.36 -0.35 20.17
N CYS A 51 2.79 0.11 19.00
CA CYS A 51 3.11 1.49 18.69
C CYS A 51 2.13 2.04 17.64
N MET A 52 1.57 3.22 17.88
CA MET A 52 0.79 4.01 16.95
C MET A 52 1.67 5.07 16.29
N PHE A 53 1.54 5.26 14.98
CA PHE A 53 2.37 6.18 14.21
C PHE A 53 1.51 7.34 13.68
N THR A 54 1.94 8.58 13.90
CA THR A 54 1.23 9.78 13.44
C THR A 54 1.69 10.26 12.07
N ASP A 55 2.91 9.90 11.69
CA ASP A 55 3.56 10.30 10.44
C ASP A 55 3.96 9.08 9.62
N TRP A 56 3.02 8.17 9.38
CA TRP A 56 3.20 7.04 8.48
C TRP A 56 2.67 7.38 7.08
N TYR A 57 3.52 7.19 6.07
CA TYR A 57 3.22 7.56 4.69
C TYR A 57 2.90 6.34 3.84
N GLY A 58 1.69 6.32 3.28
CA GLY A 58 1.33 5.50 2.14
C GLY A 58 1.86 6.10 0.84
N GLN A 59 1.08 5.95 -0.22
CA GLN A 59 1.30 6.64 -1.48
C GLN A 59 0.02 7.35 -1.89
N GLN A 60 0.04 8.03 -3.06
CA GLN A 60 -1.10 8.83 -3.52
C GLN A 60 -2.34 7.98 -3.85
N SER A 61 -2.17 6.69 -4.24
CA SER A 61 -3.28 5.81 -4.63
C SER A 61 -2.98 4.32 -4.40
N CYS A 62 -3.99 3.46 -4.61
CA CYS A 62 -3.95 2.04 -4.22
C CYS A 62 -2.78 1.27 -4.83
N THR A 63 -2.64 1.27 -6.16
CA THR A 63 -1.56 0.53 -6.84
C THR A 63 -0.20 1.00 -6.35
N ALA A 64 -0.01 2.31 -6.21
CA ALA A 64 1.24 2.89 -5.74
C ALA A 64 1.56 2.50 -4.28
N GLY A 65 0.57 2.60 -3.38
CA GLY A 65 0.73 2.21 -1.98
C GLY A 65 1.08 0.74 -1.80
N ARG A 66 0.38 -0.12 -2.54
CA ARG A 66 0.61 -1.58 -2.51
C ARG A 66 1.96 -1.96 -3.09
N ALA A 67 2.36 -1.34 -4.21
CA ALA A 67 3.67 -1.53 -4.81
C ALA A 67 4.80 -1.07 -3.87
N ALA A 68 4.69 0.12 -3.29
CA ALA A 68 5.68 0.65 -2.34
C ALA A 68 5.90 -0.26 -1.13
N PHE A 69 4.80 -0.77 -0.56
CA PHE A 69 4.86 -1.68 0.58
C PHE A 69 5.53 -3.01 0.23
N ILE A 70 5.04 -3.67 -0.82
CA ILE A 70 5.45 -5.05 -1.09
C ILE A 70 6.86 -5.15 -1.68
N THR A 71 7.33 -4.08 -2.36
CA THR A 71 8.66 -4.07 -3.02
C THR A 71 9.73 -3.28 -2.25
N GLY A 72 9.34 -2.43 -1.28
CA GLY A 72 10.29 -1.53 -0.60
C GLY A 72 10.84 -0.42 -1.50
N GLN A 73 10.29 -0.24 -2.70
CA GLN A 73 10.72 0.74 -3.69
C GLN A 73 9.71 1.88 -3.81
N SER A 74 10.20 3.09 -4.11
CA SER A 74 9.32 4.18 -4.54
C SER A 74 8.57 3.77 -5.82
N PRO A 75 7.26 4.04 -5.93
CA PRO A 75 6.46 3.63 -7.10
C PRO A 75 7.01 4.12 -8.44
N ILE A 76 7.73 5.24 -8.44
CA ILE A 76 8.40 5.74 -9.66
C ILE A 76 9.46 4.77 -10.19
N ARG A 77 10.04 3.89 -9.36
CA ARG A 77 10.99 2.87 -9.81
C ARG A 77 10.30 1.70 -10.49
N THR A 78 9.20 1.23 -9.91
CA THR A 78 8.41 0.13 -10.48
C THR A 78 7.54 0.58 -11.65
N GLY A 79 7.26 1.89 -11.77
CA GLY A 79 6.30 2.46 -12.73
C GLY A 79 4.83 2.23 -12.33
N LEU A 80 4.59 1.68 -11.12
CA LEU A 80 3.25 1.42 -10.60
C LEU A 80 2.74 2.62 -9.80
N THR A 81 2.69 3.79 -10.45
CA THR A 81 2.25 5.06 -9.83
C THR A 81 0.74 5.26 -9.99
N LYS A 82 0.14 4.85 -11.11
CA LYS A 82 -1.28 5.02 -11.42
C LYS A 82 -2.08 3.74 -11.15
N VAL A 83 -3.33 3.89 -10.78
CA VAL A 83 -4.25 2.76 -10.60
C VAL A 83 -4.36 1.95 -11.89
N GLY A 84 -4.22 0.63 -11.77
CA GLY A 84 -4.42 -0.29 -12.89
C GLY A 84 -5.91 -0.48 -13.19
N LEU A 85 -6.23 -0.69 -14.47
CA LEU A 85 -7.57 -1.04 -14.94
C LEU A 85 -7.56 -2.43 -15.59
N PRO A 86 -8.69 -3.14 -15.62
CA PRO A 86 -8.78 -4.45 -16.26
C PRO A 86 -8.27 -4.46 -17.70
N GLY A 87 -7.43 -5.44 -18.02
CA GLY A 87 -6.84 -5.61 -19.35
C GLY A 87 -5.64 -4.71 -19.66
N ALA A 88 -5.24 -3.81 -18.76
CA ALA A 88 -4.06 -2.97 -18.95
C ALA A 88 -2.76 -3.79 -18.92
N ASP A 89 -1.77 -3.38 -19.75
CA ASP A 89 -0.40 -3.92 -19.69
C ASP A 89 0.40 -3.22 -18.56
N LEU A 90 -0.13 -3.26 -17.36
CA LEU A 90 0.47 -2.68 -16.17
C LEU A 90 0.42 -3.68 -15.03
N GLY A 91 1.55 -4.00 -14.46
CA GLY A 91 1.64 -4.89 -13.32
C GLY A 91 3.05 -5.01 -12.77
N LEU A 92 3.17 -5.71 -11.66
CA LEU A 92 4.44 -5.96 -11.00
C LEU A 92 5.33 -6.82 -11.89
N ARG A 93 6.49 -6.29 -12.24
CA ARG A 93 7.44 -6.99 -13.13
C ARG A 93 8.26 -8.03 -12.37
N PRO A 94 8.68 -9.12 -13.06
CA PRO A 94 9.40 -10.24 -12.41
C PRO A 94 10.78 -9.86 -11.85
N GLU A 95 11.32 -8.71 -12.24
CA GLU A 95 12.58 -8.18 -11.76
C GLU A 95 12.46 -7.44 -10.42
N ASP A 96 11.26 -7.12 -9.98
CA ASP A 96 11.02 -6.41 -8.73
C ASP A 96 10.71 -7.42 -7.61
N PRO A 97 11.60 -7.58 -6.61
CA PRO A 97 11.39 -8.51 -5.52
C PRO A 97 10.27 -8.01 -4.60
N THR A 98 9.54 -8.94 -4.03
CA THR A 98 8.55 -8.69 -3.00
C THR A 98 9.07 -9.08 -1.60
N ILE A 99 8.37 -8.61 -0.56
CA ILE A 99 8.59 -9.11 0.81
C ILE A 99 8.47 -10.64 0.84
N ALA A 100 7.54 -11.23 0.07
CA ALA A 100 7.37 -12.69 0.01
C ALA A 100 8.58 -13.37 -0.64
N ASP A 101 9.14 -12.82 -1.75
CA ASP A 101 10.37 -13.34 -2.36
C ASP A 101 11.55 -13.31 -1.38
N VAL A 102 11.64 -12.28 -0.52
CA VAL A 102 12.69 -12.14 0.49
C VAL A 102 12.51 -13.13 1.63
N LEU A 103 11.28 -13.30 2.13
CA LEU A 103 11.01 -14.11 3.32
C LEU A 103 10.97 -15.61 3.04
N LYS A 104 10.56 -16.03 1.85
CA LYS A 104 10.44 -17.43 1.49
C LYS A 104 11.75 -18.23 1.61
N PRO A 105 12.92 -17.75 1.10
CA PRO A 105 14.21 -18.41 1.33
C PRO A 105 14.64 -18.46 2.81
N LEU A 106 14.05 -17.59 3.65
CA LEU A 106 14.28 -17.57 5.08
C LEU A 106 13.38 -18.56 5.85
N GLY A 107 12.58 -19.38 5.13
CA GLY A 107 11.77 -20.47 5.69
C GLY A 107 10.31 -20.12 5.98
N TYR A 108 9.85 -18.95 5.56
CA TYR A 108 8.46 -18.55 5.71
C TYR A 108 7.56 -19.25 4.68
N VAL A 109 6.34 -19.56 5.11
CA VAL A 109 5.22 -19.78 4.19
C VAL A 109 4.49 -18.46 4.00
N THR A 110 4.02 -18.18 2.78
CA THR A 110 3.60 -16.83 2.38
C THR A 110 2.21 -16.86 1.75
N GLY A 111 1.28 -16.05 2.26
CA GLY A 111 -0.09 -15.97 1.77
C GLY A 111 -0.59 -14.54 1.61
N GLN A 112 -1.32 -14.27 0.54
CA GLN A 112 -2.02 -13.01 0.34
C GLN A 112 -3.51 -13.27 0.15
N PHE A 113 -4.35 -12.55 0.90
CA PHE A 113 -5.80 -12.75 0.91
C PHE A 113 -6.49 -11.39 0.76
N GLY A 114 -7.34 -11.26 -0.28
CA GLY A 114 -8.04 -10.03 -0.61
C GLY A 114 -7.48 -9.28 -1.80
N LYS A 115 -7.66 -7.94 -1.84
CA LYS A 115 -7.29 -7.10 -2.98
C LYS A 115 -5.77 -7.09 -3.22
N ASN A 116 -5.36 -7.35 -4.47
CA ASN A 116 -3.95 -7.24 -4.90
C ASN A 116 -3.61 -5.89 -5.55
N HIS A 117 -4.27 -5.53 -6.64
CA HIS A 117 -4.13 -4.28 -7.41
C HIS A 117 -2.73 -4.02 -8.01
N LEU A 118 -2.00 -5.07 -8.36
CA LEU A 118 -0.66 -5.00 -8.97
C LEU A 118 -0.60 -5.65 -10.37
N GLY A 119 -1.73 -5.61 -11.09
CA GLY A 119 -1.90 -6.18 -12.43
C GLY A 119 -2.75 -7.45 -12.44
N ASP A 120 -3.28 -7.80 -13.63
CA ASP A 120 -4.25 -8.90 -13.82
C ASP A 120 -3.78 -10.04 -14.70
N ARG A 121 -2.62 -9.92 -15.36
CA ARG A 121 -2.04 -11.02 -16.11
C ARG A 121 -1.47 -12.09 -15.19
N ASP A 122 -1.36 -13.30 -15.70
CA ASP A 122 -0.88 -14.43 -14.90
C ASP A 122 0.52 -14.19 -14.30
N GLU A 123 1.39 -13.53 -15.07
CA GLU A 123 2.74 -13.17 -14.62
C GLU A 123 2.79 -12.11 -13.52
N PHE A 124 1.69 -11.37 -13.28
CA PHE A 124 1.58 -10.33 -12.24
C PHE A 124 0.91 -10.82 -10.96
N LEU A 125 0.40 -12.06 -10.95
CA LEU A 125 -0.29 -12.61 -9.78
C LEU A 125 0.68 -12.83 -8.61
N PRO A 126 0.22 -12.69 -7.36
CA PRO A 126 1.07 -12.85 -6.18
C PRO A 126 1.87 -14.15 -6.14
N THR A 127 1.30 -15.24 -6.66
CA THR A 127 1.97 -16.55 -6.70
C THR A 127 3.10 -16.64 -7.74
N ALA A 128 3.22 -15.68 -8.66
CA ALA A 128 4.40 -15.48 -9.50
C ALA A 128 5.48 -14.61 -8.81
N HIS A 129 5.14 -13.97 -7.68
CA HIS A 129 5.96 -13.00 -6.94
C HIS A 129 6.18 -13.42 -5.46
N GLY A 130 6.56 -14.67 -5.24
CA GLY A 130 7.00 -15.17 -3.95
C GLY A 130 5.91 -15.71 -3.02
N PHE A 131 4.63 -15.40 -3.24
CA PHE A 131 3.55 -15.98 -2.42
C PHE A 131 3.30 -17.46 -2.75
N ASP A 132 3.05 -18.26 -1.73
CA ASP A 132 2.66 -19.67 -1.90
C ASP A 132 1.19 -19.81 -2.27
N GLU A 133 0.34 -18.93 -1.72
CA GLU A 133 -1.11 -18.92 -1.93
C GLU A 133 -1.64 -17.50 -2.06
N PHE A 134 -2.55 -17.28 -2.99
CA PHE A 134 -3.33 -16.07 -3.13
C PHE A 134 -4.80 -16.40 -3.33
N PHE A 135 -5.67 -15.77 -2.55
CA PHE A 135 -7.11 -15.80 -2.76
C PHE A 135 -7.66 -14.39 -2.66
N GLY A 136 -8.08 -13.81 -3.79
CA GLY A 136 -8.49 -12.41 -3.81
C GLY A 136 -8.93 -11.90 -5.17
N ASN A 137 -9.25 -10.61 -5.20
CA ASN A 137 -9.56 -9.83 -6.39
C ASN A 137 -8.38 -8.95 -6.82
N LEU A 138 -8.37 -8.56 -8.09
CA LEU A 138 -7.22 -7.89 -8.69
C LEU A 138 -7.38 -6.38 -8.81
N TYR A 139 -8.60 -5.85 -8.70
CA TYR A 139 -8.93 -4.45 -8.86
C TYR A 139 -9.79 -3.90 -7.72
N HIS A 140 -10.10 -2.62 -7.77
CA HIS A 140 -11.04 -1.94 -6.88
C HIS A 140 -12.50 -2.34 -7.17
N LEU A 141 -13.38 -2.14 -6.19
CA LEU A 141 -14.75 -2.65 -6.26
C LEU A 141 -15.55 -2.04 -7.41
N ASN A 142 -15.38 -0.73 -7.72
CA ASN A 142 -16.10 -0.12 -8.83
C ASN A 142 -15.74 -0.75 -10.19
N ALA A 143 -14.48 -1.12 -10.44
CA ALA A 143 -14.11 -1.83 -11.67
C ALA A 143 -14.68 -3.27 -11.71
N GLU A 144 -14.70 -3.95 -10.57
CA GLU A 144 -15.24 -5.31 -10.48
C GLU A 144 -16.76 -5.37 -10.73
N GLN A 145 -17.51 -4.31 -10.44
CA GLN A 145 -18.96 -4.26 -10.69
C GLN A 145 -19.35 -3.73 -12.08
N GLU A 146 -18.43 -3.16 -12.87
CA GLU A 146 -18.71 -2.64 -14.22
C GLU A 146 -19.50 -3.62 -15.11
N PRO A 147 -19.22 -4.95 -15.10
CA PRO A 147 -19.96 -5.92 -15.88
C PRO A 147 -21.48 -6.00 -15.57
N GLU A 148 -21.92 -5.43 -14.44
CA GLU A 148 -23.34 -5.35 -14.05
C GLU A 148 -24.01 -4.07 -14.59
N CYS A 149 -23.27 -3.13 -15.22
CA CYS A 149 -23.84 -1.96 -15.86
C CYS A 149 -24.68 -2.36 -17.10
N PRO A 150 -25.84 -1.75 -17.31
CA PRO A 150 -26.75 -2.13 -18.41
C PRO A 150 -26.14 -1.98 -19.81
N ASP A 151 -25.23 -1.04 -19.98
CA ASP A 151 -24.54 -0.70 -21.22
C ASP A 151 -23.15 -1.36 -21.37
N TYR A 152 -22.75 -2.19 -20.38
CA TYR A 152 -21.49 -2.93 -20.49
C TYR A 152 -21.50 -3.86 -21.72
N PRO A 153 -20.41 -3.88 -22.51
CA PRO A 153 -20.35 -4.69 -23.73
C PRO A 153 -20.58 -6.18 -23.45
N LYS A 154 -21.54 -6.77 -24.18
CA LYS A 154 -21.94 -8.18 -24.01
C LYS A 154 -21.07 -9.14 -24.82
N ASP A 155 -20.16 -8.62 -25.66
CA ASP A 155 -19.22 -9.41 -26.45
C ASP A 155 -18.29 -10.21 -25.50
N PRO A 156 -18.23 -11.55 -25.63
CA PRO A 156 -17.36 -12.39 -24.82
C PRO A 156 -15.87 -12.08 -24.98
N GLU A 157 -15.42 -11.69 -26.21
CA GLU A 157 -14.01 -11.35 -26.44
C GLU A 157 -13.64 -10.02 -25.79
N PHE A 158 -14.56 -9.04 -25.77
CA PHE A 158 -14.38 -7.83 -24.99
C PHE A 158 -14.21 -8.15 -23.50
N LYS A 159 -15.13 -8.93 -22.93
CA LYS A 159 -15.09 -9.32 -21.53
C LYS A 159 -13.81 -10.09 -21.17
N LYS A 160 -13.37 -11.00 -22.05
CA LYS A 160 -12.14 -11.77 -21.86
C LYS A 160 -10.90 -10.88 -21.84
N LYS A 161 -10.87 -9.83 -22.66
CA LYS A 161 -9.70 -8.96 -22.85
C LYS A 161 -9.66 -7.78 -21.88
N TYR A 162 -10.80 -7.20 -21.56
CA TYR A 162 -10.91 -5.94 -20.84
C TYR A 162 -11.79 -6.03 -19.58
N GLY A 163 -12.43 -7.16 -19.33
CA GLY A 163 -13.24 -7.34 -18.13
C GLY A 163 -12.42 -7.73 -16.91
N PRO A 164 -12.89 -7.40 -15.70
CA PRO A 164 -12.27 -7.87 -14.47
C PRO A 164 -12.34 -9.39 -14.38
N ARG A 165 -11.29 -10.00 -13.85
CA ARG A 165 -11.20 -11.46 -13.71
C ARG A 165 -12.01 -12.02 -12.55
N GLY A 166 -12.54 -11.14 -11.68
CA GLY A 166 -13.27 -11.53 -10.48
C GLY A 166 -12.33 -12.04 -9.38
N VAL A 167 -12.77 -13.05 -8.63
CA VAL A 167 -12.01 -13.61 -7.51
C VAL A 167 -11.24 -14.85 -7.95
N LEU A 168 -9.93 -14.79 -7.79
CA LEU A 168 -9.01 -15.88 -8.15
C LEU A 168 -8.49 -16.58 -6.88
N HIS A 169 -8.30 -17.89 -6.97
CA HIS A 169 -7.54 -18.67 -5.99
C HIS A 169 -6.32 -19.28 -6.70
N THR A 170 -5.13 -18.92 -6.27
CA THR A 170 -3.91 -19.36 -6.95
C THR A 170 -2.90 -19.94 -5.98
N TRP A 171 -2.08 -20.88 -6.46
CA TRP A 171 -1.02 -21.54 -5.70
C TRP A 171 0.25 -21.61 -6.52
N ALA A 172 1.36 -21.22 -5.92
CA ALA A 172 2.68 -21.46 -6.50
C ALA A 172 3.03 -22.94 -6.48
N LYS A 173 3.65 -23.41 -7.57
CA LYS A 173 4.15 -24.79 -7.65
C LYS A 173 5.66 -24.85 -7.50
N PRO A 174 6.23 -26.00 -7.08
CA PRO A 174 7.67 -26.16 -6.92
C PRO A 174 8.47 -25.98 -8.20
N ASP A 175 7.87 -26.20 -9.37
CA ASP A 175 8.47 -26.02 -10.69
C ASP A 175 8.51 -24.56 -11.16
N GLY A 176 8.05 -23.61 -10.35
CA GLY A 176 7.99 -22.17 -10.66
C GLY A 176 6.74 -21.76 -11.45
N THR A 177 5.87 -22.72 -11.80
CA THR A 177 4.54 -22.42 -12.36
C THR A 177 3.52 -22.16 -11.26
N GLN A 178 2.28 -21.84 -11.64
CA GLN A 178 1.19 -21.64 -10.70
C GLN A 178 -0.07 -22.41 -11.14
N LYS A 179 -0.88 -22.82 -10.15
CA LYS A 179 -2.25 -23.25 -10.39
C LYS A 179 -3.14 -22.02 -10.22
N ILE A 180 -3.99 -21.73 -11.19
CA ILE A 180 -4.96 -20.64 -11.15
C ILE A 180 -6.35 -21.21 -11.24
N GLU A 181 -7.21 -20.84 -10.28
CA GLU A 181 -8.61 -21.21 -10.24
C GLU A 181 -9.46 -19.94 -10.19
N ASN A 182 -10.34 -19.77 -11.19
CA ASN A 182 -11.31 -18.69 -11.20
C ASN A 182 -12.54 -19.13 -10.39
N THR A 183 -12.79 -18.47 -9.26
CA THR A 183 -13.92 -18.79 -8.37
C THR A 183 -15.20 -18.03 -8.71
N GLY A 184 -15.19 -17.27 -9.81
CA GLY A 184 -16.32 -16.53 -10.33
C GLY A 184 -16.19 -15.01 -10.16
N PRO A 185 -17.12 -14.24 -10.77
CA PRO A 185 -17.10 -12.78 -10.75
C PRO A 185 -17.28 -12.22 -9.34
N LEU A 186 -16.72 -11.05 -9.10
CA LEU A 186 -16.99 -10.26 -7.91
C LEU A 186 -18.16 -9.31 -8.17
N THR A 187 -19.36 -9.87 -8.18
CA THR A 187 -20.61 -9.11 -8.34
C THR A 187 -20.91 -8.27 -7.10
N THR A 188 -21.76 -7.25 -7.25
CA THR A 188 -22.26 -6.44 -6.12
C THR A 188 -22.83 -7.30 -5.00
N LYS A 189 -23.51 -8.41 -5.35
CA LYS A 189 -24.02 -9.38 -4.36
C LYS A 189 -22.89 -10.13 -3.64
N ARG A 190 -21.83 -10.55 -4.32
CA ARG A 190 -20.69 -11.22 -3.70
C ARG A 190 -19.85 -10.26 -2.86
N MET A 191 -19.80 -8.97 -3.22
CA MET A 191 -19.12 -7.93 -2.43
C MET A 191 -19.66 -7.83 -1.00
N GLU A 192 -20.92 -8.20 -0.75
CA GLU A 192 -21.50 -8.22 0.60
C GLU A 192 -20.73 -9.18 1.54
N THR A 193 -20.12 -10.25 1.02
CA THR A 193 -19.51 -11.34 1.82
C THR A 193 -18.08 -11.66 1.48
N VAL A 194 -17.52 -11.07 0.43
CA VAL A 194 -16.19 -11.44 -0.09
C VAL A 194 -15.07 -11.27 0.93
N ASP A 195 -15.11 -10.24 1.77
CA ASP A 195 -14.09 -10.07 2.83
C ASP A 195 -14.17 -11.16 3.91
N GLN A 196 -15.36 -11.74 4.14
CA GLN A 196 -15.47 -12.92 4.98
C GLN A 196 -14.85 -14.16 4.30
N GLU A 197 -15.01 -14.31 2.96
CA GLU A 197 -14.35 -15.37 2.21
C GLU A 197 -12.81 -15.27 2.34
N PHE A 198 -12.27 -14.06 2.16
CA PHE A 198 -10.82 -13.79 2.32
C PHE A 198 -10.33 -14.01 3.74
N LEU A 199 -11.13 -13.62 4.73
CA LEU A 199 -10.82 -13.85 6.13
C LEU A 199 -10.74 -15.33 6.45
N ASP A 200 -11.73 -16.11 6.01
CA ASP A 200 -11.81 -17.55 6.29
C ASP A 200 -10.61 -18.31 5.65
N ALA A 201 -10.20 -17.89 4.44
CA ALA A 201 -9.00 -18.42 3.80
C ALA A 201 -7.72 -18.05 4.56
N GLY A 202 -7.56 -16.77 4.94
CA GLY A 202 -6.42 -16.32 5.74
C GLY A 202 -6.31 -17.01 7.09
N LEU A 203 -7.44 -17.19 7.80
CA LEU A 203 -7.47 -17.92 9.08
C LEU A 203 -7.06 -19.39 8.94
N LYS A 204 -7.50 -20.07 7.87
CA LYS A 204 -7.10 -21.44 7.56
C LYS A 204 -5.60 -21.54 7.25
N PHE A 205 -5.07 -20.59 6.49
CA PHE A 205 -3.64 -20.52 6.16
C PHE A 205 -2.80 -20.34 7.42
N ILE A 206 -3.16 -19.38 8.29
CA ILE A 206 -2.49 -19.14 9.58
C ILE A 206 -2.52 -20.39 10.46
N GLU A 207 -3.68 -21.02 10.60
CA GLU A 207 -3.83 -22.25 11.41
C GLU A 207 -2.96 -23.39 10.86
N LYS A 208 -2.94 -23.56 9.54
CA LYS A 208 -2.09 -24.58 8.90
C LYS A 208 -0.61 -24.30 9.16
N ALA A 209 -0.14 -23.06 8.92
CA ALA A 209 1.26 -22.69 9.14
C ALA A 209 1.70 -22.93 10.59
N ALA A 210 0.86 -22.53 11.55
CA ALA A 210 1.12 -22.72 12.98
C ALA A 210 1.18 -24.21 13.36
N ASN A 211 0.28 -25.04 12.84
CA ASN A 211 0.27 -26.49 13.08
C ASN A 211 1.48 -27.19 12.44
N ASP A 212 1.95 -26.70 11.28
CA ASP A 212 3.15 -27.19 10.59
C ASP A 212 4.45 -26.70 11.25
N GLY A 213 4.37 -25.83 12.28
CA GLY A 213 5.54 -25.24 12.96
C GLY A 213 6.37 -24.33 12.07
N LYS A 214 5.76 -23.68 11.07
CA LYS A 214 6.43 -22.80 10.13
C LYS A 214 6.08 -21.34 10.42
N PRO A 215 7.06 -20.41 10.37
CA PRO A 215 6.75 -18.99 10.42
C PRO A 215 5.99 -18.60 9.14
N PHE A 216 5.02 -17.70 9.26
CA PHE A 216 4.24 -17.23 8.12
C PHE A 216 4.41 -15.73 7.89
N PHE A 217 4.26 -15.34 6.63
CA PHE A 217 3.96 -13.98 6.21
C PHE A 217 2.58 -13.99 5.56
N VAL A 218 1.63 -13.32 6.18
CA VAL A 218 0.27 -13.16 5.66
C VAL A 218 -0.01 -11.67 5.45
N TRP A 219 -0.43 -11.32 4.23
CA TRP A 219 -0.93 -10.00 3.88
C TRP A 219 -2.43 -10.10 3.61
N TRP A 220 -3.24 -9.69 4.59
CA TRP A 220 -4.69 -9.70 4.48
C TRP A 220 -5.19 -8.30 4.09
N ASN A 221 -5.83 -8.20 2.94
CA ASN A 221 -6.24 -6.96 2.28
C ASN A 221 -7.76 -6.93 2.12
N SER A 222 -8.47 -6.27 3.03
CA SER A 222 -9.90 -6.03 2.90
C SER A 222 -10.21 -5.19 1.66
N THR A 223 -11.39 -5.38 1.07
CA THR A 223 -11.92 -4.48 0.04
C THR A 223 -12.55 -3.22 0.63
N ARG A 224 -12.78 -3.21 1.95
CA ARG A 224 -13.33 -2.08 2.73
C ARG A 224 -12.25 -1.02 2.89
N MET A 225 -12.49 0.25 2.62
CA MET A 225 -13.78 0.92 2.34
C MET A 225 -13.81 1.52 0.94
N HIS A 226 -13.16 0.90 -0.05
CA HIS A 226 -13.18 1.44 -1.42
C HIS A 226 -14.61 1.56 -1.96
N ILE A 227 -14.85 2.53 -2.82
CA ILE A 227 -16.09 2.66 -3.59
C ILE A 227 -16.21 1.49 -4.60
N TRP A 228 -17.34 0.79 -4.81
CA TRP A 228 -18.53 1.01 -3.98
C TRP A 228 -18.65 -0.16 -3.03
N THR A 229 -18.51 0.09 -1.75
CA THR A 229 -18.69 -0.95 -0.74
C THR A 229 -20.16 -1.36 -0.64
N HIS A 230 -20.41 -2.66 -0.76
CA HIS A 230 -21.71 -3.27 -0.51
C HIS A 230 -21.65 -4.09 0.77
N LEU A 231 -22.55 -3.79 1.71
CA LEU A 231 -22.61 -4.46 3.02
C LEU A 231 -23.72 -5.50 3.08
N LYS A 232 -23.43 -6.63 3.69
CA LYS A 232 -24.47 -7.60 4.03
C LYS A 232 -25.51 -7.00 4.96
N LYS A 233 -26.77 -7.47 4.86
CA LYS A 233 -27.91 -6.95 5.63
C LYS A 233 -27.64 -6.86 7.14
N GLN A 234 -26.90 -7.81 7.71
CA GLN A 234 -26.56 -7.83 9.14
C GLN A 234 -25.59 -6.72 9.56
N SER A 235 -24.84 -6.13 8.65
CA SER A 235 -23.90 -5.05 8.92
C SER A 235 -24.52 -3.67 8.70
N GLN A 236 -25.59 -3.58 7.90
CA GLN A 236 -26.28 -2.32 7.62
C GLN A 236 -27.01 -1.78 8.85
N GLY A 237 -26.95 -0.48 9.08
CA GLY A 237 -27.65 0.23 10.15
C GLY A 237 -27.05 0.04 11.56
N LYS A 238 -25.93 -0.63 11.71
CA LYS A 238 -25.32 -0.88 13.03
C LYS A 238 -24.91 0.37 13.77
N THR A 239 -24.39 1.35 13.06
CA THR A 239 -23.98 2.63 13.65
C THR A 239 -25.06 3.68 13.59
N GLY A 240 -26.01 3.55 12.65
CA GLY A 240 -27.00 4.59 12.34
C GLY A 240 -26.40 5.79 11.61
N LEU A 241 -25.15 5.69 11.12
CA LEU A 241 -24.39 6.81 10.52
C LEU A 241 -24.14 6.66 9.02
N GLY A 242 -24.54 5.50 8.41
CA GLY A 242 -24.37 5.26 6.99
C GLY A 242 -23.49 4.06 6.66
N VAL A 243 -23.26 3.85 5.35
CA VAL A 243 -22.58 2.65 4.83
C VAL A 243 -21.11 2.60 5.26
N TYR A 244 -20.40 3.72 5.22
CA TYR A 244 -18.97 3.75 5.53
C TYR A 244 -18.70 3.41 7.02
N PRO A 245 -19.35 4.07 8.01
CA PRO A 245 -19.22 3.70 9.42
C PRO A 245 -19.60 2.25 9.70
N ASP A 246 -20.69 1.75 9.09
CA ASP A 246 -21.12 0.35 9.23
C ASP A 246 -20.07 -0.62 8.67
N GLY A 247 -19.47 -0.28 7.52
CA GLY A 247 -18.39 -1.03 6.89
C GLY A 247 -17.11 -1.02 7.72
N MET A 248 -16.78 0.10 8.35
CA MET A 248 -15.64 0.20 9.27
C MET A 248 -15.82 -0.70 10.49
N VAL A 249 -17.03 -0.78 11.07
CA VAL A 249 -17.33 -1.69 12.18
C VAL A 249 -17.28 -3.15 11.74
N GLU A 250 -17.72 -3.48 10.52
CA GLU A 250 -17.58 -4.82 9.95
C GLU A 250 -16.11 -5.18 9.75
N HIS A 251 -15.32 -4.29 9.16
CA HIS A 251 -13.90 -4.45 8.95
C HIS A 251 -13.14 -4.64 10.27
N ASP A 252 -13.41 -3.81 11.27
CA ASP A 252 -12.84 -3.95 12.62
C ASP A 252 -13.15 -5.32 13.24
N GLY A 253 -14.37 -5.83 13.02
CA GLY A 253 -14.75 -7.18 13.45
C GLY A 253 -13.94 -8.29 12.75
N HIS A 254 -13.55 -8.10 11.49
CA HIS A 254 -12.64 -9.02 10.79
C HIS A 254 -11.23 -8.96 11.38
N VAL A 255 -10.72 -7.76 11.68
CA VAL A 255 -9.45 -7.58 12.39
C VAL A 255 -9.46 -8.33 13.74
N GLY A 256 -10.55 -8.20 14.50
CA GLY A 256 -10.72 -8.93 15.76
C GLY A 256 -10.57 -10.43 15.61
N LYS A 257 -11.22 -11.03 14.61
CA LYS A 257 -11.10 -12.47 14.34
C LYS A 257 -9.68 -12.93 13.99
N LEU A 258 -8.91 -12.10 13.27
CA LEU A 258 -7.49 -12.37 13.00
C LEU A 258 -6.66 -12.35 14.28
N LEU A 259 -6.85 -11.34 15.14
CA LEU A 259 -6.14 -11.25 16.43
C LEU A 259 -6.52 -12.42 17.37
N ASP A 260 -7.81 -12.73 17.47
CA ASP A 260 -8.32 -13.84 18.29
C ASP A 260 -7.76 -15.19 17.82
N LYS A 261 -7.54 -15.39 16.52
CA LYS A 261 -6.91 -16.60 16.00
C LYS A 261 -5.47 -16.74 16.48
N LEU A 262 -4.71 -15.66 16.51
CA LEU A 262 -3.32 -15.67 17.06
C LEU A 262 -3.31 -16.05 18.54
N ASP A 263 -4.25 -15.50 19.33
CA ASP A 263 -4.42 -15.82 20.73
C ASP A 263 -4.82 -17.29 20.94
N GLN A 264 -5.80 -17.77 20.17
CA GLN A 264 -6.28 -19.18 20.23
C GLN A 264 -5.20 -20.20 19.88
N LEU A 265 -4.28 -19.84 18.98
CA LEU A 265 -3.14 -20.70 18.60
C LEU A 265 -1.94 -20.56 19.56
N GLY A 266 -1.97 -19.57 20.48
CA GLY A 266 -0.87 -19.31 21.42
C GLY A 266 0.38 -18.75 20.76
N ILE A 267 0.23 -18.05 19.60
CA ILE A 267 1.35 -17.51 18.82
C ILE A 267 1.38 -15.99 18.80
N ALA A 268 0.46 -15.31 19.50
CA ALA A 268 0.34 -13.87 19.49
C ALA A 268 1.63 -13.16 19.94
N ASP A 269 2.33 -13.71 20.95
CA ASP A 269 3.58 -13.15 21.48
C ASP A 269 4.77 -13.24 20.51
N ASN A 270 4.71 -14.16 19.54
CA ASN A 270 5.72 -14.34 18.50
C ASN A 270 5.21 -13.91 17.13
N THR A 271 4.31 -12.91 17.08
CA THR A 271 3.73 -12.42 15.83
C THR A 271 3.84 -10.89 15.76
N ILE A 272 4.47 -10.42 14.68
CA ILE A 272 4.39 -9.01 14.27
C ILE A 272 3.03 -8.82 13.63
N VAL A 273 2.22 -7.91 14.17
CA VAL A 273 0.95 -7.51 13.59
C VAL A 273 1.03 -6.04 13.19
N MET A 274 0.80 -5.72 11.93
CA MET A 274 0.67 -4.36 11.44
C MET A 274 -0.73 -4.13 10.89
N TYR A 275 -1.36 -3.05 11.30
CA TYR A 275 -2.57 -2.51 10.68
C TYR A 275 -2.24 -1.24 9.93
N SER A 276 -2.71 -1.10 8.68
CA SER A 276 -2.60 0.12 7.88
C SER A 276 -3.61 0.14 6.71
N THR A 277 -3.38 1.02 5.75
CA THR A 277 -4.08 1.12 4.46
C THR A 277 -3.10 1.57 3.38
N ASP A 278 -3.49 1.59 2.14
CA ASP A 278 -2.62 1.86 0.98
C ASP A 278 -2.33 3.35 0.74
N ASN A 279 -3.33 4.20 0.87
CA ASN A 279 -3.28 5.65 0.65
C ASN A 279 -4.20 6.39 1.63
N GLY A 280 -4.18 7.71 1.58
CA GLY A 280 -5.05 8.56 2.38
C GLY A 280 -6.53 8.42 2.02
N ALA A 281 -7.36 9.16 2.75
CA ALA A 281 -8.81 9.10 2.61
C ALA A 281 -9.28 9.43 1.20
N GLU A 282 -10.24 8.66 0.67
CA GLU A 282 -11.02 9.00 -0.50
C GLU A 282 -12.27 9.77 -0.06
N VAL A 283 -12.22 11.10 -0.14
CA VAL A 283 -13.23 11.98 0.46
C VAL A 283 -14.52 12.01 -0.34
N MET A 284 -14.51 11.60 -1.62
CA MET A 284 -15.72 11.55 -2.45
C MET A 284 -16.81 10.62 -1.92
N SER A 285 -16.51 9.75 -0.99
CA SER A 285 -17.50 8.92 -0.28
C SER A 285 -18.21 9.67 0.85
N TRP A 286 -17.95 10.96 1.06
CA TRP A 286 -18.72 11.84 1.95
C TRP A 286 -20.21 11.89 1.53
N PRO A 287 -21.19 12.06 2.45
CA PRO A 287 -21.00 12.51 3.83
C PRO A 287 -20.69 11.43 4.87
N ASP A 288 -20.79 10.16 4.54
CA ASP A 288 -20.59 9.07 5.50
C ASP A 288 -19.22 8.40 5.40
N GLY A 289 -18.29 8.95 4.63
CA GLY A 289 -17.12 8.27 4.14
C GLY A 289 -15.75 8.71 4.65
N GLY A 290 -14.75 8.54 3.80
CA GLY A 290 -13.33 8.71 4.10
C GLY A 290 -12.97 10.06 4.70
N THR A 291 -12.38 10.05 5.91
CA THR A 291 -12.15 11.28 6.68
C THR A 291 -10.72 11.36 7.20
N THR A 292 -10.13 12.54 7.03
CA THR A 292 -8.80 12.87 7.55
C THR A 292 -8.81 14.31 8.10
N PRO A 293 -8.04 14.64 9.15
CA PRO A 293 -7.89 16.01 9.61
C PRO A 293 -6.92 16.82 8.75
N PHE A 294 -6.11 16.13 7.94
CA PHE A 294 -5.11 16.75 7.10
C PHE A 294 -5.75 17.34 5.84
N ARG A 295 -5.13 18.39 5.29
CA ARG A 295 -5.54 18.95 4.01
C ARG A 295 -5.42 17.93 2.88
N GLY A 296 -6.32 18.01 1.92
CA GLY A 296 -6.33 17.16 0.74
C GLY A 296 -6.86 15.75 1.00
N GLU A 297 -6.75 14.93 0.01
CA GLU A 297 -7.30 13.59 -0.08
C GLU A 297 -6.44 12.72 -1.01
N LYS A 298 -6.80 11.46 -1.17
CA LYS A 298 -6.22 10.53 -2.15
C LYS A 298 -5.96 11.26 -3.48
N ASP A 299 -4.78 11.01 -4.04
CA ASP A 299 -4.28 11.59 -5.30
C ASP A 299 -4.03 13.12 -5.30
N THR A 300 -3.87 13.72 -4.13
CA THR A 300 -3.41 15.11 -3.98
C THR A 300 -1.97 15.19 -3.47
N ASN A 301 -1.36 16.38 -3.55
CA ASN A 301 -0.03 16.66 -2.99
C ASN A 301 -0.03 16.92 -1.48
N PHE A 302 -1.19 17.00 -0.85
CA PHE A 302 -1.35 17.36 0.56
C PHE A 302 -1.28 16.14 1.48
N GLU A 303 -1.00 16.39 2.76
CA GLU A 303 -0.80 15.34 3.77
C GLU A 303 -1.99 14.36 3.89
N GLY A 304 -3.23 14.82 3.62
CA GLY A 304 -4.43 13.97 3.66
C GLY A 304 -4.44 12.83 2.65
N GLY A 305 -3.71 12.96 1.53
CA GLY A 305 -3.56 11.89 0.55
C GLY A 305 -2.48 10.85 0.90
N TRP A 306 -1.60 11.16 1.86
CA TRP A 306 -0.37 10.41 2.11
C TRP A 306 -0.26 9.84 3.51
N ARG A 307 -0.70 10.61 4.54
CA ARG A 307 -0.69 10.12 5.91
C ARG A 307 -1.82 9.14 6.13
N VAL A 308 -1.44 7.92 6.48
CA VAL A 308 -2.35 6.81 6.70
C VAL A 308 -2.34 6.38 8.16
N PRO A 309 -3.43 5.79 8.69
CA PRO A 309 -3.37 5.15 9.98
C PRO A 309 -2.39 3.98 9.92
N CYS A 310 -1.53 3.87 10.92
CA CYS A 310 -0.63 2.74 11.07
C CYS A 310 -0.38 2.43 12.54
N ALA A 311 -0.49 1.16 12.88
CA ALA A 311 -0.10 0.63 14.18
C ALA A 311 0.66 -0.69 14.00
N ILE A 312 1.71 -0.90 14.79
CA ILE A 312 2.50 -2.14 14.77
C ILE A 312 2.60 -2.68 16.20
N ARG A 313 2.20 -3.93 16.37
CA ARG A 313 2.33 -4.69 17.60
C ARG A 313 3.34 -5.82 17.44
N TRP A 314 4.29 -5.91 18.34
CA TRP A 314 5.20 -7.05 18.49
C TRP A 314 5.56 -7.21 19.95
N PRO A 315 4.86 -8.09 20.69
CA PRO A 315 5.06 -8.24 22.13
C PRO A 315 6.51 -8.58 22.48
N GLY A 316 7.01 -7.95 23.55
CA GLY A 316 8.40 -8.12 23.99
C GLY A 316 9.46 -7.36 23.18
N MET A 317 9.12 -6.86 21.98
CA MET A 317 10.03 -6.11 21.09
C MET A 317 9.64 -4.64 20.98
N ILE A 318 8.36 -4.35 20.83
CA ILE A 318 7.83 -2.98 20.75
C ILE A 318 7.09 -2.68 22.05
N LYS A 319 7.44 -1.56 22.69
CA LYS A 319 6.80 -1.14 23.96
C LYS A 319 5.32 -0.80 23.72
N PRO A 320 4.38 -1.45 24.45
CA PRO A 320 2.96 -1.15 24.33
C PRO A 320 2.62 0.30 24.68
N GLY A 321 1.60 0.84 24.01
CA GLY A 321 1.09 2.19 24.24
C GLY A 321 2.03 3.31 23.79
N THR A 322 3.03 2.98 22.96
CA THR A 322 3.93 3.99 22.39
C THR A 322 3.21 4.75 21.25
N VAL A 323 3.46 6.06 21.19
CA VAL A 323 3.08 6.90 20.05
C VAL A 323 4.35 7.48 19.45
N SER A 324 4.57 7.27 18.15
CA SER A 324 5.71 7.82 17.42
C SER A 324 5.27 8.89 16.44
N ASN A 325 5.91 10.07 16.53
CA ASN A 325 5.72 11.18 15.61
C ASN A 325 6.88 11.29 14.60
N GLU A 326 7.72 10.26 14.52
CA GLU A 326 8.80 10.20 13.54
C GLU A 326 8.25 9.86 12.15
N LEU A 327 9.05 10.13 11.12
CA LEU A 327 8.66 9.89 9.72
C LEU A 327 8.90 8.44 9.32
N PHE A 328 7.85 7.77 8.82
CA PHE A 328 7.89 6.39 8.31
C PHE A 328 7.20 6.30 6.95
N SER A 329 7.49 5.23 6.23
CA SER A 329 6.85 4.95 4.94
C SER A 329 6.62 3.45 4.73
N HIS A 330 5.66 3.11 3.89
CA HIS A 330 5.42 1.74 3.45
C HIS A 330 6.68 1.06 2.89
N THR A 331 7.54 1.80 2.20
CA THR A 331 8.80 1.28 1.65
C THR A 331 9.74 0.70 2.73
N ASP A 332 9.61 1.14 3.99
CA ASP A 332 10.48 0.69 5.09
C ASP A 332 10.16 -0.74 5.54
N MET A 333 9.01 -1.30 5.13
CA MET A 333 8.59 -2.60 5.63
C MET A 333 9.40 -3.75 5.04
N LEU A 334 9.79 -3.72 3.77
CA LEU A 334 10.62 -4.78 3.20
C LEU A 334 11.93 -4.96 3.98
N PRO A 335 12.80 -3.94 4.15
CA PRO A 335 14.05 -4.11 4.92
C PRO A 335 13.80 -4.39 6.41
N THR A 336 12.75 -3.85 7.00
CA THR A 336 12.43 -4.07 8.42
C THR A 336 11.98 -5.50 8.68
N LEU A 337 11.10 -6.05 7.85
CA LEU A 337 10.63 -7.44 7.99
C LEU A 337 11.72 -8.45 7.62
N ALA A 338 12.57 -8.14 6.63
CA ALA A 338 13.74 -8.95 6.32
C ALA A 338 14.71 -9.02 7.51
N ALA A 339 14.99 -7.89 8.16
CA ALA A 339 15.82 -7.84 9.36
C ALA A 339 15.20 -8.64 10.53
N ALA A 340 13.87 -8.52 10.74
CA ALA A 340 13.16 -9.29 11.76
C ALA A 340 13.21 -10.80 11.48
N ALA A 341 13.29 -11.21 10.20
CA ALA A 341 13.44 -12.59 9.77
C ALA A 341 14.89 -13.09 9.75
N GLY A 342 15.87 -12.22 10.10
CA GLY A 342 17.28 -12.56 10.21
C GLY A 342 18.16 -12.14 9.03
N ASP A 343 17.67 -11.29 8.11
CA ASP A 343 18.45 -10.71 7.00
C ASP A 343 18.47 -9.16 7.06
N PRO A 344 19.27 -8.55 7.96
CA PRO A 344 19.36 -7.10 8.08
C PRO A 344 20.05 -6.41 6.90
N ASP A 345 20.79 -7.16 6.06
CA ASP A 345 21.62 -6.64 4.98
C ASP A 345 20.94 -6.71 3.61
N ILE A 346 19.64 -7.03 3.56
CA ILE A 346 18.89 -7.27 2.32
C ILE A 346 18.99 -6.10 1.32
N VAL A 347 18.99 -4.86 1.79
CA VAL A 347 19.09 -3.65 0.94
C VAL A 347 20.39 -3.65 0.14
N GLU A 348 21.53 -3.87 0.82
CA GLU A 348 22.84 -3.92 0.16
C GLU A 348 23.00 -5.15 -0.74
N LYS A 349 22.42 -6.28 -0.35
CA LYS A 349 22.41 -7.49 -1.18
C LYS A 349 21.62 -7.26 -2.48
N LEU A 350 20.42 -6.69 -2.40
CA LEU A 350 19.60 -6.39 -3.56
C LEU A 350 20.26 -5.34 -4.47
N LYS A 351 20.90 -4.34 -3.91
CA LYS A 351 21.63 -3.32 -4.68
C LYS A 351 22.81 -3.92 -5.48
N LYS A 352 23.55 -4.85 -4.90
CA LYS A 352 24.67 -5.54 -5.56
C LYS A 352 24.21 -6.63 -6.52
N GLY A 353 23.02 -7.14 -6.34
CA GLY A 353 22.49 -8.31 -7.00
C GLY A 353 22.58 -9.55 -6.11
N THR A 354 21.45 -10.18 -5.82
CA THR A 354 21.39 -11.38 -4.98
C THR A 354 20.38 -12.38 -5.50
N ARG A 355 20.62 -13.65 -5.21
CA ARG A 355 19.71 -14.74 -5.54
C ARG A 355 18.73 -14.97 -4.38
N LEU A 356 17.43 -14.91 -4.67
CA LEU A 356 16.36 -15.28 -3.76
C LEU A 356 15.59 -16.45 -4.39
N GLY A 357 15.69 -17.62 -3.78
CA GLY A 357 15.15 -18.85 -4.37
C GLY A 357 15.79 -19.17 -5.73
N ASN A 358 14.96 -19.20 -6.78
CA ASN A 358 15.40 -19.48 -8.17
C ASN A 358 15.62 -18.22 -9.01
N LYS A 359 15.32 -17.02 -8.49
CA LYS A 359 15.43 -15.75 -9.20
C LYS A 359 16.62 -14.93 -8.67
N THR A 360 17.21 -14.11 -9.56
CA THR A 360 18.23 -13.11 -9.18
C THR A 360 17.64 -11.72 -9.33
N PHE A 361 17.77 -10.92 -8.27
CA PHE A 361 17.26 -9.55 -8.22
C PHE A 361 18.39 -8.56 -8.06
N LYS A 362 18.33 -7.46 -8.80
CA LYS A 362 19.22 -6.30 -8.66
C LYS A 362 18.39 -5.03 -8.75
N VAL A 363 18.10 -4.42 -7.60
CA VAL A 363 17.20 -3.26 -7.47
C VAL A 363 17.70 -2.29 -6.41
N HIS A 364 17.24 -1.05 -6.48
CA HIS A 364 17.41 -0.05 -5.44
C HIS A 364 16.20 -0.04 -4.52
N ILE A 365 16.41 -0.35 -3.26
CA ILE A 365 15.38 -0.23 -2.22
C ILE A 365 15.41 1.18 -1.64
N ASP A 366 14.25 1.82 -1.51
CA ASP A 366 14.11 3.18 -0.93
C ASP A 366 13.72 3.15 0.55
N GLY A 367 13.45 1.96 1.06
CA GLY A 367 13.11 1.72 2.45
C GLY A 367 14.34 1.62 3.36
N TYR A 368 14.11 1.89 4.62
CA TYR A 368 15.09 1.78 5.70
C TYR A 368 14.71 0.65 6.65
N ASN A 369 15.72 -0.04 7.21
CA ASN A 369 15.50 -0.98 8.29
C ASN A 369 15.17 -0.22 9.60
N LEU A 370 13.90 -0.26 9.99
CA LEU A 370 13.40 0.41 11.20
C LEU A 370 13.54 -0.46 12.46
N LEU A 371 13.93 -1.73 12.34
CA LEU A 371 13.90 -2.68 13.44
C LEU A 371 14.67 -2.20 14.69
N PRO A 372 15.91 -1.68 14.58
CA PRO A 372 16.64 -1.18 15.74
C PRO A 372 15.93 -0.01 16.45
N PHE A 373 15.29 0.88 15.68
CA PHE A 373 14.53 1.99 16.21
C PHE A 373 13.24 1.50 16.92
N LEU A 374 12.48 0.61 16.31
CA LEU A 374 11.25 0.04 16.88
C LEU A 374 11.49 -0.73 18.18
N LYS A 375 12.66 -1.38 18.30
CA LYS A 375 13.10 -2.06 19.52
C LYS A 375 13.67 -1.11 20.59
N GLY A 376 13.88 0.16 20.26
CA GLY A 376 14.50 1.14 21.13
C GLY A 376 16.02 0.97 21.30
N GLU A 377 16.68 0.22 20.44
CA GLU A 377 18.14 0.02 20.43
C GLU A 377 18.88 1.27 19.95
N VAL A 378 18.22 2.06 19.07
CA VAL A 378 18.70 3.37 18.61
C VAL A 378 17.63 4.43 18.86
N LYS A 379 18.10 5.67 19.12
CA LYS A 379 17.18 6.80 19.39
C LYS A 379 16.71 7.50 18.12
N GLU A 380 17.50 7.44 17.06
CA GLU A 380 17.22 8.15 15.81
C GLU A 380 16.56 7.23 14.79
N ASN A 381 15.46 7.71 14.22
CA ASN A 381 14.86 7.09 13.05
C ASN A 381 15.77 7.30 11.83
N PRO A 382 16.13 6.25 11.09
CA PRO A 382 16.99 6.38 9.90
C PRO A 382 16.34 7.18 8.76
N ARG A 383 15.00 7.20 8.67
CA ARG A 383 14.28 7.95 7.64
C ARG A 383 14.20 9.42 8.00
N LYS A 384 14.77 10.29 7.14
CA LYS A 384 14.74 11.76 7.33
C LYS A 384 13.92 12.48 6.25
N GLY A 385 13.53 11.80 5.18
CA GLY A 385 12.82 12.42 4.07
C GLY A 385 11.86 11.51 3.34
N PHE A 386 10.97 12.15 2.56
CA PHE A 386 9.95 11.50 1.74
C PHE A 386 9.69 12.32 0.48
N LEU A 387 9.64 11.66 -0.69
CA LEU A 387 9.35 12.26 -1.99
C LEU A 387 7.91 11.91 -2.40
N TYR A 388 7.14 12.91 -2.76
CA TYR A 388 5.73 12.77 -3.17
C TYR A 388 5.65 12.75 -4.69
N TRP A 389 5.33 11.61 -5.25
CA TRP A 389 5.20 11.42 -6.70
C TRP A 389 3.72 11.35 -7.08
N SER A 390 3.31 12.07 -8.12
CA SER A 390 1.96 11.95 -8.67
C SER A 390 1.73 10.58 -9.28
N ASP A 391 0.50 10.28 -9.60
CA ASP A 391 0.11 9.09 -10.32
C ASP A 391 0.63 9.08 -11.77
N ASP A 392 0.86 10.25 -12.38
CA ASP A 392 1.51 10.42 -13.69
C ASP A 392 3.06 10.41 -13.62
N GLY A 393 3.63 10.35 -12.42
CA GLY A 393 5.07 10.26 -12.21
C GLY A 393 5.78 11.60 -12.04
N ASP A 394 5.05 12.69 -11.80
CA ASP A 394 5.61 14.00 -11.52
C ASP A 394 5.99 14.13 -10.04
N LEU A 395 7.07 14.87 -9.77
CA LEU A 395 7.47 15.19 -8.40
C LEU A 395 6.63 16.34 -7.85
N MET A 396 5.69 16.03 -6.97
CA MET A 396 4.79 17.02 -6.37
C MET A 396 5.39 17.74 -5.18
N ALA A 397 6.11 17.05 -4.31
CA ALA A 397 6.65 17.60 -3.09
C ALA A 397 7.85 16.80 -2.54
N LEU A 398 8.59 17.44 -1.64
CA LEU A 398 9.63 16.82 -0.81
C LEU A 398 9.37 17.19 0.66
N ARG A 399 9.37 16.19 1.54
CA ARG A 399 9.47 16.40 2.99
C ARG A 399 10.88 16.01 3.48
N VAL A 400 11.47 16.87 4.33
CA VAL A 400 12.70 16.56 5.07
C VAL A 400 12.47 16.97 6.53
N ASN A 401 12.52 16.02 7.43
CA ASN A 401 12.15 16.19 8.84
C ASN A 401 10.77 16.87 8.96
N ASN A 402 10.73 18.13 9.47
CA ASN A 402 9.50 18.88 9.66
C ASN A 402 9.13 19.77 8.47
N TRP A 403 10.03 19.91 7.48
CA TRP A 403 9.85 20.82 6.36
C TRP A 403 9.32 20.10 5.14
N LYS A 404 8.29 20.68 4.52
CA LYS A 404 7.75 20.23 3.24
C LYS A 404 7.84 21.36 2.23
N CYS A 405 8.43 21.06 1.07
CA CYS A 405 8.46 21.94 -0.11
C CYS A 405 7.54 21.34 -1.17
N THR A 406 6.53 22.09 -1.62
CA THR A 406 5.54 21.65 -2.60
C THR A 406 5.79 22.33 -3.93
N PHE A 407 6.06 21.55 -4.97
CA PHE A 407 6.40 22.01 -6.34
C PHE A 407 5.18 22.05 -7.26
N MET A 408 4.22 21.15 -7.03
CA MET A 408 2.97 21.05 -7.78
C MET A 408 1.79 20.91 -6.83
N GLU A 409 0.62 21.36 -7.26
CA GLU A 409 -0.58 21.41 -6.44
C GLU A 409 -1.78 20.85 -7.18
N GLN A 410 -2.49 19.89 -6.59
CA GLN A 410 -3.83 19.50 -7.01
C GLN A 410 -4.85 20.42 -6.35
N ARG A 411 -5.65 21.12 -7.15
CA ARG A 411 -6.63 22.12 -6.68
C ARG A 411 -8.06 21.60 -6.67
N ALA A 412 -8.28 20.47 -7.33
CA ALA A 412 -9.58 19.82 -7.37
C ALA A 412 -9.87 19.01 -6.11
N HIS A 413 -11.12 18.59 -5.97
CA HIS A 413 -11.64 17.79 -4.89
C HIS A 413 -12.53 16.67 -5.43
N GLY A 414 -12.67 15.59 -4.66
CA GLY A 414 -13.52 14.47 -5.00
C GLY A 414 -13.05 13.82 -6.31
N LEU A 415 -13.97 13.53 -7.24
CA LEU A 415 -13.61 12.92 -8.51
C LEU A 415 -12.71 13.80 -9.37
N GLY A 416 -12.81 15.12 -9.22
CA GLY A 416 -11.98 16.07 -9.95
C GLY A 416 -10.48 15.93 -9.72
N VAL A 417 -10.03 15.27 -8.65
CA VAL A 417 -8.59 14.99 -8.43
C VAL A 417 -7.98 14.09 -9.50
N TRP A 418 -8.84 13.28 -10.17
CA TRP A 418 -8.46 12.38 -11.27
C TRP A 418 -8.63 13.02 -12.66
N GLU A 419 -9.35 14.15 -12.75
CA GLU A 419 -9.75 14.80 -14.00
C GLU A 419 -8.95 16.06 -14.27
N GLU A 420 -8.61 16.84 -13.24
CA GLU A 420 -7.96 18.12 -13.35
C GLU A 420 -6.42 18.03 -13.26
N PRO A 421 -5.70 18.78 -14.09
CA PRO A 421 -4.24 18.71 -14.09
C PRO A 421 -3.62 19.27 -12.81
N LEU A 422 -2.46 18.75 -12.44
CA LEU A 422 -1.59 19.32 -11.41
C LEU A 422 -1.04 20.69 -11.87
N VAL A 423 -1.08 21.68 -10.98
CA VAL A 423 -0.56 23.03 -11.26
C VAL A 423 0.86 23.17 -10.76
N THR A 424 1.81 23.39 -11.67
CA THR A 424 3.22 23.65 -11.33
C THR A 424 3.37 25.02 -10.64
N LYS A 425 4.04 25.05 -9.50
CA LYS A 425 4.31 26.27 -8.74
C LYS A 425 5.62 26.89 -9.19
N ARG A 426 5.61 28.15 -9.66
CA ARG A 426 6.84 28.89 -10.02
C ARG A 426 7.72 29.16 -8.80
N LEU A 427 7.14 29.37 -7.63
CA LEU A 427 7.79 29.40 -6.33
C LEU A 427 7.14 28.33 -5.46
N PRO A 428 7.88 27.33 -5.02
CA PRO A 428 7.35 26.27 -4.16
C PRO A 428 6.73 26.81 -2.89
N ASP A 429 5.67 26.16 -2.41
CA ASP A 429 5.18 26.40 -1.06
C ASP A 429 6.06 25.68 -0.06
N ILE A 430 6.20 26.28 1.11
CA ILE A 430 7.01 25.75 2.21
C ILE A 430 6.11 25.65 3.43
N TYR A 431 6.10 24.47 4.07
CA TYR A 431 5.37 24.23 5.30
C TYR A 431 6.30 23.67 6.38
N ASN A 432 6.06 24.05 7.63
CA ASN A 432 6.60 23.33 8.76
C ASN A 432 5.49 22.46 9.35
N LEU A 433 5.51 21.17 9.06
CA LEU A 433 4.44 20.25 9.43
C LEU A 433 4.30 19.98 10.95
N ARG A 434 5.14 20.62 11.80
CA ARG A 434 4.95 20.61 13.27
C ARG A 434 4.19 21.85 13.75
N SER A 435 4.38 23.01 13.10
CA SER A 435 3.61 24.22 13.41
C SER A 435 2.35 24.38 12.55
N ASP A 436 2.31 23.75 11.38
CA ASP A 436 1.17 23.70 10.47
C ASP A 436 0.99 22.29 9.91
N PRO A 437 0.52 21.34 10.73
CA PRO A 437 0.35 19.94 10.30
C PRO A 437 -0.75 19.76 9.25
N PHE A 438 -1.61 20.75 9.08
CA PHE A 438 -2.74 20.73 8.16
C PHE A 438 -2.51 21.52 6.87
N GLU A 439 -1.29 22.07 6.67
CA GLU A 439 -0.90 22.84 5.46
C GLU A 439 -1.83 24.02 5.14
N ARG A 440 -2.32 24.70 6.19
CA ARG A 440 -3.32 25.78 6.08
C ARG A 440 -2.71 27.15 5.88
N ALA A 441 -1.42 27.34 6.14
CA ALA A 441 -0.77 28.63 6.15
C ALA A 441 -0.89 29.37 4.80
N SER A 442 -0.89 28.67 3.67
CA SER A 442 -1.04 29.24 2.35
C SER A 442 -2.45 29.78 2.06
N GLU A 443 -3.47 29.32 2.78
CA GLU A 443 -4.86 29.74 2.64
C GLU A 443 -5.26 30.75 3.73
N ASP A 444 -5.02 30.41 5.00
CA ASP A 444 -5.52 31.16 6.14
C ASP A 444 -4.65 32.38 6.49
N ALA A 445 -3.36 32.34 6.22
CA ALA A 445 -2.39 33.37 6.61
C ALA A 445 -1.71 34.04 5.42
N THR A 446 -2.42 34.26 4.32
CA THR A 446 -1.91 34.66 3.01
C THR A 446 -0.92 35.84 3.03
N MET A 447 -1.19 36.92 3.75
CA MET A 447 -0.32 38.09 3.85
C MET A 447 0.98 37.76 4.59
N PHE A 448 0.91 37.18 5.77
CA PHE A 448 2.07 36.85 6.57
C PHE A 448 2.80 35.62 6.06
N TYR A 449 2.09 34.69 5.42
CA TYR A 449 2.69 33.52 4.82
C TYR A 449 3.67 33.86 3.70
N GLY A 450 3.35 34.86 2.87
CA GLY A 450 4.25 35.33 1.82
C GLY A 450 5.61 35.79 2.37
N LYS A 451 5.60 36.63 3.42
CA LYS A 451 6.84 37.03 4.12
C LYS A 451 7.54 35.82 4.77
N TRP A 452 6.81 35.03 5.52
CA TRP A 452 7.34 33.87 6.22
C TRP A 452 8.02 32.87 5.26
N LYS A 453 7.44 32.63 4.09
CA LYS A 453 7.98 31.78 3.03
C LYS A 453 9.25 32.38 2.42
N ALA A 454 9.24 33.68 2.11
CA ALA A 454 10.40 34.37 1.59
C ALA A 454 11.60 34.32 2.54
N ASP A 455 11.38 34.48 3.84
CA ASP A 455 12.41 34.39 4.88
C ASP A 455 13.00 32.93 4.98
N ARG A 456 12.38 31.93 4.33
CA ARG A 456 12.78 30.52 4.34
C ARG A 456 13.21 30.00 2.96
N ALA A 457 13.42 30.91 2.02
CA ALA A 457 13.88 30.56 0.66
C ALA A 457 15.21 29.76 0.66
N PHE A 458 15.99 29.85 1.74
CA PHE A 458 17.21 29.05 1.93
C PHE A 458 16.98 27.52 1.92
N LEU A 459 15.73 27.06 2.09
CA LEU A 459 15.39 25.63 2.00
C LEU A 459 15.32 25.10 0.56
N LEU A 460 15.15 25.96 -0.43
CA LEU A 460 14.90 25.56 -1.82
C LEU A 460 16.12 24.91 -2.46
N VAL A 461 17.32 25.44 -2.25
CA VAL A 461 18.56 24.88 -2.83
C VAL A 461 18.89 23.51 -2.22
N PRO A 462 18.86 23.31 -0.90
CA PRO A 462 18.99 21.99 -0.31
C PRO A 462 17.93 20.98 -0.78
N ALA A 463 16.67 21.42 -0.95
CA ALA A 463 15.61 20.57 -1.47
C ALA A 463 15.94 20.06 -2.88
N GLN A 464 16.39 20.93 -3.78
CA GLN A 464 16.83 20.55 -5.13
C GLN A 464 18.01 19.57 -5.10
N ALA A 465 18.97 19.76 -4.20
CA ALA A 465 20.10 18.87 -4.06
C ALA A 465 19.67 17.45 -3.65
N ILE A 466 18.73 17.33 -2.68
CA ILE A 466 18.21 16.05 -2.23
C ILE A 466 17.47 15.33 -3.37
N VAL A 467 16.63 16.02 -4.12
CA VAL A 467 15.97 15.49 -5.31
C VAL A 467 17.00 15.02 -6.35
N GLY A 468 18.03 15.83 -6.59
CA GLY A 468 19.12 15.52 -7.50
C GLY A 468 19.86 14.22 -7.10
N GLU A 469 20.14 14.01 -5.81
CA GLU A 469 20.76 12.77 -5.32
C GLU A 469 19.87 11.55 -5.54
N PHE A 470 18.57 11.68 -5.30
CA PHE A 470 17.61 10.61 -5.59
C PHE A 470 17.61 10.26 -7.09
N LEU A 471 17.52 11.26 -7.97
CA LEU A 471 17.48 11.06 -9.42
C LEU A 471 18.78 10.48 -9.99
N LYS A 472 19.94 10.75 -9.38
CA LYS A 472 21.24 10.12 -9.78
C LYS A 472 21.18 8.61 -9.68
N THR A 473 20.39 8.06 -8.75
CA THR A 473 20.25 6.60 -8.60
C THR A 473 19.62 5.94 -9.84
N PHE A 474 18.87 6.69 -10.65
CA PHE A 474 18.24 6.18 -11.88
C PHE A 474 19.24 5.89 -12.99
N LYS A 475 20.48 6.39 -12.90
CA LYS A 475 21.53 6.03 -13.83
C LYS A 475 21.85 4.54 -13.75
N ASP A 476 21.91 3.98 -12.54
CA ASP A 476 22.24 2.58 -12.30
C ASP A 476 20.99 1.70 -12.14
N PHE A 477 19.87 2.30 -11.73
CA PHE A 477 18.59 1.64 -11.48
C PHE A 477 17.46 2.44 -12.14
N PRO A 478 17.33 2.40 -13.47
CA PRO A 478 16.29 3.12 -14.20
C PRO A 478 14.89 2.59 -13.82
N PRO A 479 13.84 3.42 -13.98
CA PRO A 479 12.47 2.97 -13.80
C PRO A 479 12.16 1.72 -14.62
N ARG A 480 11.47 0.76 -14.02
CA ARG A 480 11.19 -0.54 -14.63
C ARG A 480 10.26 -0.42 -15.84
N GLN A 481 9.26 0.41 -15.71
CA GLN A 481 8.30 0.74 -16.74
C GLN A 481 7.84 2.18 -16.56
N ARG A 482 7.26 2.75 -17.61
CA ARG A 482 6.65 4.08 -17.51
C ARG A 482 5.35 4.00 -16.70
N PRO A 483 5.00 5.08 -15.96
CA PRO A 483 3.68 5.22 -15.40
C PRO A 483 2.59 4.96 -16.45
N ALA A 484 1.49 4.35 -16.04
CA ALA A 484 0.30 4.30 -16.86
C ALA A 484 -0.28 5.71 -17.06
N THR A 485 -1.08 5.88 -18.09
CA THR A 485 -1.77 7.13 -18.35
C THR A 485 -3.16 6.86 -18.90
N PHE A 486 -4.09 7.75 -18.55
CA PHE A 486 -5.42 7.82 -19.17
C PHE A 486 -5.48 8.89 -20.25
N SER A 487 -4.42 9.73 -20.36
CA SER A 487 -4.32 10.75 -21.39
C SER A 487 -3.98 10.15 -22.76
N ILE A 488 -4.73 10.56 -23.79
CA ILE A 488 -4.50 10.11 -25.16
C ILE A 488 -3.17 10.62 -25.72
N ASP A 489 -2.76 11.83 -25.32
CA ASP A 489 -1.50 12.44 -25.78
C ASP A 489 -0.28 11.65 -25.31
N GLN A 490 -0.29 11.21 -24.06
CA GLN A 490 0.76 10.34 -23.52
C GLN A 490 0.71 8.95 -24.16
N ALA A 491 -0.48 8.41 -24.49
CA ALA A 491 -0.62 7.16 -25.21
C ALA A 491 -0.04 7.25 -26.63
N LEU A 492 -0.28 8.36 -27.33
CA LEU A 492 0.29 8.64 -28.64
C LEU A 492 1.82 8.79 -28.60
N GLU A 493 2.35 9.48 -27.61
CA GLU A 493 3.80 9.62 -27.42
C GLU A 493 4.46 8.26 -27.13
N LYS A 494 3.82 7.43 -26.31
CA LYS A 494 4.27 6.05 -26.05
C LYS A 494 4.29 5.23 -27.34
N ALA A 495 3.28 5.36 -28.19
CA ALA A 495 3.21 4.68 -29.49
C ALA A 495 4.33 5.14 -30.44
N ARG A 496 4.60 6.45 -30.51
CA ARG A 496 5.70 7.01 -31.34
C ARG A 496 7.05 6.47 -30.92
N GLN A 497 7.35 6.50 -29.61
CA GLN A 497 8.64 6.01 -29.08
C GLN A 497 8.82 4.51 -29.27
N THR A 498 7.75 3.72 -29.19
CA THR A 498 7.79 2.29 -29.50
C THR A 498 8.12 2.08 -30.98
N HIS A 499 7.56 2.88 -31.88
CA HIS A 499 7.84 2.81 -33.31
C HIS A 499 9.29 3.20 -33.63
N GLU A 500 9.80 4.25 -33.01
CA GLU A 500 11.21 4.68 -33.15
C GLU A 500 12.19 3.63 -32.64
N ALA A 501 11.91 2.99 -31.50
CA ALA A 501 12.73 1.92 -30.95
C ALA A 501 12.75 0.68 -31.87
N MET A 502 11.61 0.32 -32.48
CA MET A 502 11.54 -0.77 -33.46
C MET A 502 12.29 -0.42 -34.77
N ALA A 503 12.21 0.83 -35.21
CA ALA A 503 12.92 1.28 -36.41
C ALA A 503 14.45 1.27 -36.24
N THR A 504 14.92 1.63 -35.04
CA THR A 504 16.37 1.61 -34.70
C THR A 504 16.91 0.20 -34.48
N SER A 505 16.11 -0.71 -33.95
CA SER A 505 16.51 -2.12 -33.75
C SER A 505 16.49 -2.95 -35.05
N GLY A 506 15.65 -2.60 -36.03
CA GLY A 506 15.57 -3.26 -37.33
C GLY A 506 16.71 -2.90 -38.30
N GLY A 507 17.51 -1.87 -37.99
CA GLY A 507 18.64 -1.44 -38.85
C GLY A 507 19.98 -2.12 -38.60
N ALA A 508 20.08 -3.01 -37.59
CA ALA A 508 21.34 -3.67 -37.21
C ALA A 508 21.54 -5.07 -37.84
N GLY A 509 20.77 -5.44 -38.83
CA GLY A 509 20.73 -6.80 -39.40
C GLY A 509 20.87 -6.88 -40.90
N VAL A 510 21.58 -5.96 -41.58
CA VAL A 510 22.05 -6.18 -42.98
C VAL A 510 23.35 -5.40 -43.15
N LYS A 511 24.47 -6.04 -42.89
CA LYS A 511 25.77 -5.85 -43.62
C LYS A 511 26.54 -7.14 -43.57
#